data_c70e3a9be5813e2d0cda7193dc3699bc
#
_entry.id   c70e3a9be5813e2d0cda7193dc3699bc
#
_cell.length_a   1.000
_cell.length_b   1.000
_cell.length_c   1.000
_cell.angle_alpha   90.00
_cell.angle_beta   90.00
_cell.angle_gamma   90.00
#
_symmetry.space_group_name_H-M   'P 1'
#
loop_
_entity.id
_entity.type
_entity.pdbx_description
1 polymer ?
#
loop_
_entity_poly.entity_id
_entity_poly.type
_entity_poly.pdbx_seq_one_letter_code
_entity_poly.pdbx_strand_id
1 'polypeptide(L)'
;MDKSEAIKKVMQYKLLPGSHFELESVYLFGSFANGTNREDSDIDVAVVVKNISEDYFAVTPLFWKLRRQVDDRIEPILIDKNNDKSGFLDEIKRNGIEIG
;
A
#
# COMPACT_ATOMS: atom_id res chain seq x y z
N MET A 1 -3.50 -16.60 6.96
CA MET A 1 -2.36 -15.67 6.97
C MET A 1 -2.43 -14.80 8.20
N ASP A 2 -1.32 -14.62 8.90
CA ASP A 2 -1.26 -13.75 10.06
C ASP A 2 -0.65 -12.39 9.71
N LYS A 3 -0.58 -11.50 10.68
CA LYS A 3 -0.04 -10.15 10.51
C LYS A 3 1.43 -10.17 10.07
N SER A 4 2.22 -11.09 10.62
CA SER A 4 3.64 -11.21 10.28
C SER A 4 3.84 -11.58 8.82
N GLU A 5 3.04 -12.52 8.31
CA GLU A 5 3.08 -12.89 6.90
C GLU A 5 2.62 -11.75 5.99
N ALA A 6 1.59 -11.03 6.41
CA ALA A 6 1.11 -9.88 5.66
C ALA A 6 2.20 -8.81 5.54
N ILE A 7 2.91 -8.52 6.64
CA ILE A 7 4.03 -7.57 6.64
C ILE A 7 5.12 -8.01 5.67
N LYS A 8 5.48 -9.30 5.68
CA LYS A 8 6.50 -9.83 4.77
C LYS A 8 6.10 -9.64 3.30
N LYS A 9 4.84 -9.91 2.99
CA LYS A 9 4.31 -9.74 1.63
C LYS A 9 4.32 -8.29 1.19
N VAL A 10 3.98 -7.37 2.09
CA VAL A 10 4.03 -5.94 1.80
C VAL A 10 5.46 -5.47 1.58
N MET A 11 6.42 -6.01 2.35
CA MET A 11 7.83 -5.71 2.15
C MET A 11 8.31 -6.13 0.76
N GLN A 12 7.89 -7.31 0.30
CA GLN A 12 8.21 -7.78 -1.05
C GLN A 12 7.56 -6.89 -2.09
N TYR A 13 6.29 -6.57 -1.91
CA TYR A 13 5.54 -5.71 -2.83
C TYR A 13 6.17 -4.32 -2.96
N LYS A 14 6.63 -3.75 -1.85
CA LYS A 14 7.24 -2.42 -1.81
C LYS A 14 8.42 -2.27 -2.78
N LEU A 15 9.17 -3.35 -3.00
CA LEU A 15 10.34 -3.33 -3.86
C LEU A 15 9.99 -3.23 -5.35
N LEU A 16 8.79 -3.63 -5.73
CA LEU A 16 8.37 -3.68 -7.13
C LEU A 16 8.11 -2.31 -7.74
N PRO A 17 7.22 -1.46 -7.16
CA PRO A 17 7.00 -0.13 -7.71
C PRO A 17 8.14 0.83 -7.44
N GLY A 18 8.95 0.59 -6.41
CA GLY A 18 10.08 1.44 -6.07
C GLY A 18 11.14 1.54 -7.17
N SER A 19 11.17 0.58 -8.10
CA SER A 19 12.06 0.64 -9.26
C SER A 19 11.55 1.60 -10.35
N HIS A 20 10.28 1.99 -10.30
CA HIS A 20 9.61 2.85 -11.29
C HIS A 20 9.22 4.21 -10.74
N PHE A 21 9.04 4.31 -9.42
CA PHE A 21 8.52 5.51 -8.77
C PHE A 21 9.31 5.84 -7.53
N GLU A 22 9.40 7.13 -7.21
CA GLU A 22 10.01 7.58 -5.97
C GLU A 22 8.99 7.44 -4.83
N LEU A 23 9.16 6.41 -4.00
CA LEU A 23 8.27 6.16 -2.88
C LEU A 23 8.68 6.97 -1.66
N GLU A 24 7.71 7.62 -1.04
CA GLU A 24 7.91 8.27 0.26
C GLU A 24 7.82 7.25 1.39
N SER A 25 6.75 6.47 1.39
CA SER A 25 6.49 5.46 2.42
C SER A 25 5.45 4.46 1.93
N VAL A 26 5.36 3.31 2.64
CA VAL A 26 4.36 2.28 2.40
C VAL A 26 3.80 1.86 3.75
N TYR A 27 2.49 1.71 3.84
CA TYR A 27 1.80 1.31 5.06
C TYR A 27 0.92 0.10 4.82
N LEU A 28 0.92 -0.82 5.80
CA LEU A 28 -0.12 -1.83 5.92
C LEU A 28 -1.24 -1.23 6.76
N PHE A 29 -2.47 -1.24 6.27
CA PHE A 29 -3.61 -0.73 7.02
C PHE A 29 -4.78 -1.70 6.93
N GLY A 30 -5.96 -1.31 7.46
CA GLY A 30 -7.13 -2.16 7.44
C GLY A 30 -7.07 -3.30 8.44
N SER A 31 -7.70 -4.43 8.11
CA SER A 31 -7.93 -5.52 9.05
C SER A 31 -6.65 -6.14 9.60
N PHE A 32 -5.62 -6.33 8.79
CA PHE A 32 -4.36 -6.90 9.28
C PHE A 32 -3.63 -5.96 10.24
N ALA A 33 -3.72 -4.66 10.02
CA ALA A 33 -3.12 -3.68 10.94
C ALA A 33 -3.89 -3.60 12.26
N ASN A 34 -5.23 -3.74 12.20
CA ASN A 34 -6.10 -3.63 13.38
C ASN A 34 -6.24 -4.93 14.15
N GLY A 35 -5.77 -6.05 13.62
CA GLY A 35 -5.93 -7.36 14.26
C GLY A 35 -7.32 -7.97 14.09
N THR A 36 -8.12 -7.47 13.15
CA THR A 36 -9.48 -7.96 12.87
C THR A 36 -9.55 -8.82 11.62
N ASN A 37 -8.38 -9.21 11.07
CA ASN A 37 -8.31 -9.99 9.85
C ASN A 37 -8.90 -11.40 10.02
N ARG A 38 -9.46 -11.90 8.91
CA ARG A 38 -9.97 -13.26 8.75
C ARG A 38 -9.13 -13.97 7.70
N GLU A 39 -9.38 -15.27 7.51
CA GLU A 39 -8.65 -16.07 6.51
C GLU A 39 -8.68 -15.48 5.10
N ASP A 40 -9.81 -14.91 4.73
CA ASP A 40 -10.05 -14.37 3.39
C ASP A 40 -9.86 -12.85 3.32
N SER A 41 -9.30 -12.23 4.36
CA SER A 41 -9.09 -10.78 4.37
C SER A 41 -8.10 -10.33 3.31
N ASP A 42 -8.39 -9.18 2.70
CA ASP A 42 -7.49 -8.52 1.78
C ASP A 42 -6.34 -7.85 2.54
N ILE A 43 -5.23 -7.67 1.85
CA ILE A 43 -4.06 -6.99 2.40
C ILE A 43 -4.08 -5.54 1.89
N ASP A 44 -4.54 -4.62 2.72
CA ASP A 44 -4.68 -3.21 2.35
C ASP A 44 -3.33 -2.51 2.47
N VAL A 45 -2.84 -1.96 1.37
CA VAL A 45 -1.52 -1.33 1.28
C VAL A 45 -1.67 0.10 0.77
N ALA A 46 -1.15 1.06 1.53
CA ALA A 46 -1.06 2.44 1.08
C ALA A 46 0.36 2.71 0.58
N VAL A 47 0.46 3.10 -0.69
CA VAL A 47 1.73 3.47 -1.31
C VAL A 47 1.75 4.98 -1.43
N VAL A 48 2.61 5.64 -0.65
CA VAL A 48 2.69 7.09 -0.60
C VAL A 48 3.84 7.57 -1.48
N VAL A 49 3.53 8.46 -2.42
CA VAL A 49 4.51 9.06 -3.32
C VAL A 49 4.51 10.58 -3.15
N LYS A 50 5.64 11.22 -3.44
CA LYS A 50 5.76 12.68 -3.28
C LYS A 50 5.02 13.45 -4.34
N ASN A 51 5.20 13.06 -5.59
CA ASN A 51 4.58 13.69 -6.73
C ASN A 51 4.24 12.63 -7.76
N ILE A 52 3.02 12.66 -8.24
CA ILE A 52 2.63 11.87 -9.38
C ILE A 52 2.70 12.79 -10.59
N SER A 53 3.78 12.70 -11.35
CA SER A 53 3.98 13.52 -12.55
C SER A 53 3.09 13.08 -13.70
N GLU A 54 2.55 11.87 -13.62
CA GLU A 54 1.62 11.30 -14.58
C GLU A 54 0.22 11.27 -13.99
N ASP A 55 -0.78 11.05 -14.85
CA ASP A 55 -2.15 10.91 -14.41
C ASP A 55 -2.28 9.74 -13.43
N TYR A 56 -2.88 10.01 -12.28
CA TYR A 56 -3.15 9.01 -11.24
C TYR A 56 -3.84 7.76 -11.81
N PHE A 57 -4.83 7.96 -12.70
CA PHE A 57 -5.57 6.85 -13.30
C PHE A 57 -4.72 6.06 -14.30
N ALA A 58 -3.66 6.65 -14.83
CA ALA A 58 -2.76 5.95 -15.74
C ALA A 58 -1.78 5.05 -14.99
N VAL A 59 -1.35 5.44 -13.77
CA VAL A 59 -0.34 4.70 -13.02
C VAL A 59 -0.94 3.67 -12.05
N THR A 60 -2.15 3.89 -11.55
CA THR A 60 -2.82 2.98 -10.63
C THR A 60 -2.89 1.54 -11.15
N PRO A 61 -3.25 1.26 -12.42
CA PRO A 61 -3.29 -0.11 -12.93
C PRO A 61 -1.97 -0.86 -12.83
N LEU A 62 -0.83 -0.16 -12.89
CA LEU A 62 0.46 -0.79 -12.74
C LEU A 62 0.63 -1.39 -11.34
N PHE A 63 0.21 -0.67 -10.30
CA PHE A 63 0.29 -1.16 -8.92
C PHE A 63 -0.58 -2.39 -8.72
N TRP A 64 -1.78 -2.41 -9.32
CA TRP A 64 -2.65 -3.58 -9.28
C TRP A 64 -2.10 -4.77 -10.05
N LYS A 65 -1.39 -4.51 -11.14
CA LYS A 65 -0.73 -5.56 -11.91
C LYS A 65 0.45 -6.16 -11.15
N LEU A 66 1.25 -5.32 -10.49
CA LEU A 66 2.43 -5.76 -9.75
C LEU A 66 2.09 -6.66 -8.57
N ARG A 67 0.91 -6.52 -7.95
CA ARG A 67 0.50 -7.36 -6.82
C ARG A 67 0.53 -8.86 -7.14
N ARG A 68 0.32 -9.21 -8.39
CA ARG A 68 0.31 -10.61 -8.84
C ARG A 68 1.63 -11.32 -8.64
N GLN A 69 2.71 -10.58 -8.54
CA GLN A 69 4.03 -11.14 -8.31
C GLN A 69 4.25 -11.55 -6.85
N VAL A 70 3.40 -11.10 -5.96
CA VAL A 70 3.49 -11.39 -4.53
C VAL A 70 2.26 -12.13 -4.04
N ASP A 71 1.10 -11.49 -4.07
CA ASP A 71 -0.16 -12.07 -3.60
C ASP A 71 -1.33 -11.26 -4.18
N ASP A 72 -2.30 -11.96 -4.79
CA ASP A 72 -3.48 -11.33 -5.38
C ASP A 72 -4.40 -10.67 -4.35
N ARG A 73 -4.20 -10.93 -3.05
CA ARG A 73 -4.98 -10.31 -1.99
C ARG A 73 -4.50 -8.90 -1.65
N ILE A 74 -3.35 -8.49 -2.18
CA ILE A 74 -2.87 -7.12 -1.98
C ILE A 74 -3.77 -6.15 -2.72
N GLU A 75 -4.31 -5.17 -1.98
CA GLU A 75 -5.11 -4.08 -2.53
C GLU A 75 -4.36 -2.77 -2.35
N PRO A 76 -3.61 -2.33 -3.37
CA PRO A 76 -2.82 -1.12 -3.25
C PRO A 76 -3.67 0.13 -3.47
N ILE A 77 -3.46 1.12 -2.61
CA ILE A 77 -4.00 2.47 -2.77
C ILE A 77 -2.84 3.42 -2.93
N LEU A 78 -2.84 4.18 -4.02
CA LEU A 78 -1.79 5.14 -4.30
C LEU A 78 -2.19 6.50 -3.71
N ILE A 79 -1.31 7.07 -2.88
CA ILE A 79 -1.57 8.36 -2.23
C ILE A 79 -0.48 9.34 -2.63
N ASP A 80 -0.89 10.49 -3.18
CA ASP A 80 0.00 11.60 -3.44
C ASP A 80 0.11 12.45 -2.18
N LYS A 81 1.28 12.48 -1.56
CA LYS A 81 1.53 13.20 -0.32
C LYS A 81 1.16 14.67 -0.41
N ASN A 82 1.39 15.28 -1.56
CA ASN A 82 1.18 16.70 -1.76
C ASN A 82 -0.25 17.06 -2.17
N ASN A 83 -1.10 16.07 -2.36
CA ASN A 83 -2.46 16.27 -2.85
C ASN A 83 -3.48 15.40 -2.11
N ASP A 84 -3.25 15.15 -0.82
CA ASP A 84 -4.17 14.39 0.02
C ASP A 84 -5.11 15.32 0.75
N LYS A 85 -6.22 15.67 0.09
CA LYS A 85 -7.20 16.62 0.63
C LYS A 85 -8.18 16.00 1.62
N SER A 86 -8.28 14.68 1.63
CA SER A 86 -9.26 13.97 2.47
C SER A 86 -8.77 13.72 3.90
N GLY A 87 -7.47 13.91 4.17
CA GLY A 87 -6.88 13.54 5.45
C GLY A 87 -6.68 12.04 5.63
N PHE A 88 -6.86 11.26 4.56
CA PHE A 88 -6.75 9.80 4.60
C PHE A 88 -5.34 9.35 4.99
N LEU A 89 -4.31 10.05 4.52
CA LEU A 89 -2.94 9.74 4.86
C LEU A 89 -2.67 9.87 6.36
N ASP A 90 -3.22 10.91 7.00
CA ASP A 90 -3.07 11.10 8.45
C ASP A 90 -3.73 9.98 9.22
N GLU A 91 -4.88 9.51 8.77
CA GLU A 91 -5.58 8.37 9.37
C GLU A 91 -4.74 7.09 9.24
N ILE A 92 -4.15 6.85 8.07
CA ILE A 92 -3.29 5.70 7.84
C ILE A 92 -2.05 5.74 8.72
N LYS A 93 -1.44 6.91 8.89
CA LYS A 93 -0.26 7.07 9.74
C LYS A 93 -0.58 6.77 11.21
N ARG A 94 -1.78 7.10 11.67
CA ARG A 94 -2.19 6.84 13.06
C ARG A 94 -2.54 5.38 13.32
N ASN A 95 -3.18 4.72 12.36
CA ASN A 95 -3.76 3.39 12.55
C ASN A 95 -3.04 2.30 11.80
N GLY A 96 -2.25 2.64 10.79
CA GLY A 96 -1.51 1.68 9.98
C GLY A 96 -0.13 1.37 10.53
N ILE A 97 0.55 0.45 9.84
CA ILE A 97 1.91 0.03 10.18
C ILE A 97 2.82 0.44 9.02
N GLU A 98 3.78 1.29 9.30
CA GLU A 98 4.76 1.67 8.29
C GLU A 98 5.69 0.50 8.00
N ILE A 99 5.88 0.21 6.72
CA ILE A 99 6.69 -0.91 6.25
C ILE A 99 8.04 -0.40 5.75
N GLY A 100 9.07 -0.91 6.35
CA GLY A 100 10.43 -0.60 5.96
C GLY A 100 10.97 0.67 6.46
#